data_300f69e781788fa51eab1408b6627c49
#
_entry.id   300f69e781788fa51eab1408b6627c49
#
_cell.length_a   1.000
_cell.length_b   1.000
_cell.length_c   1.000
_cell.angle_alpha   90.00
_cell.angle_beta   90.00
_cell.angle_gamma   90.00
#
_symmetry.space_group_name_H-M   'P 1'
#
loop_
_entity.id
_entity.type
_entity.pdbx_description
1 polymer ?
#
loop_
_entity_poly.entity_id
_entity_poly.type
_entity_poly.pdbx_seq_one_letter_code
_entity_poly.pdbx_strand_id
1 'polypeptide(L)'
;SSGAEKMKRKKINENVKRKLYAESMGRCMNPHCPKELFRINGDIIEKAHIYPYCKTADNSFENLVVLCSDCHTDYDQNAAFTPEEVLKWKEIRKQELDDFFCKKFNSFDELKKEVFPLLSENNRIFKNYYLGDNKKLWEKFEPQIIVNNRKLKLLLENNRNLFQYHENNAYSNLACIDTFILHIDEFEKTRLDEEKNR
;
A
#
# COMPACT_ATOMS: atom_id res chain seq x y z
N SER A 1 7.01 45.56 8.94
CA SER A 1 6.12 44.60 8.25
C SER A 1 6.92 43.35 7.87
N SER A 2 6.94 42.37 8.78
CA SER A 2 7.56 41.09 8.51
C SER A 2 6.58 40.26 7.67
N GLY A 3 6.80 40.25 6.35
CA GLY A 3 6.19 39.30 5.48
C GLY A 3 6.72 37.92 5.80
N ALA A 4 5.99 37.13 6.58
CA ALA A 4 6.25 35.71 6.71
C ALA A 4 5.98 35.11 5.33
N GLU A 5 7.03 34.82 4.56
CA GLU A 5 6.94 34.03 3.35
C GLU A 5 6.28 32.70 3.72
N LYS A 6 5.05 32.50 3.25
CA LYS A 6 4.34 31.22 3.39
C LYS A 6 5.17 30.17 2.67
N MET A 7 5.87 29.34 3.42
CA MET A 7 6.70 28.25 2.89
C MET A 7 5.86 27.39 1.94
N LYS A 8 6.22 27.40 0.65
CA LYS A 8 5.47 26.70 -0.39
C LYS A 8 5.53 25.20 -0.12
N ARG A 9 4.37 24.59 0.15
CA ARG A 9 4.26 23.16 0.48
C ARG A 9 4.76 22.32 -0.70
N LYS A 10 5.84 21.58 -0.51
CA LYS A 10 6.36 20.64 -1.53
C LYS A 10 5.44 19.43 -1.67
N LYS A 11 5.29 18.93 -2.88
CA LYS A 11 4.54 17.69 -3.12
C LYS A 11 5.25 16.50 -2.47
N ILE A 12 4.46 15.57 -1.94
CA ILE A 12 4.97 14.29 -1.44
C ILE A 12 5.46 13.46 -2.64
N ASN A 13 6.65 12.88 -2.52
CA ASN A 13 7.23 12.02 -3.55
C ASN A 13 6.36 10.78 -3.79
N GLU A 14 6.20 10.38 -5.04
CA GLU A 14 5.35 9.23 -5.40
C GLU A 14 5.83 7.90 -4.80
N ASN A 15 7.14 7.71 -4.65
CA ASN A 15 7.70 6.57 -3.91
C ASN A 15 7.22 6.53 -2.47
N VAL A 16 7.21 7.67 -1.80
CA VAL A 16 6.74 7.79 -0.42
C VAL A 16 5.25 7.46 -0.36
N LYS A 17 4.46 7.97 -1.30
CA LYS A 17 3.01 7.65 -1.38
C LYS A 17 2.78 6.14 -1.52
N ARG A 18 3.54 5.46 -2.39
CA ARG A 18 3.43 4.01 -2.58
C ARG A 18 3.79 3.22 -1.34
N LYS A 19 4.87 3.59 -0.67
CA LYS A 19 5.25 3.00 0.61
C LYS A 19 4.16 3.17 1.67
N LEU A 20 3.54 4.33 1.72
CA LEU A 20 2.43 4.61 2.63
C LEU A 20 1.20 3.77 2.31
N TYR A 21 0.85 3.59 1.04
CA TYR A 21 -0.27 2.73 0.64
C TYR A 21 0.00 1.27 1.00
N ALA A 22 1.20 0.78 0.75
CA ALA A 22 1.60 -0.57 1.13
C ALA A 22 1.55 -0.77 2.65
N GLU A 23 2.07 0.18 3.42
CA GLU A 23 2.00 0.15 4.88
C GLU A 23 0.57 0.14 5.40
N SER A 24 -0.31 0.92 4.80
CA SER A 24 -1.70 1.05 5.25
C SER A 24 -2.52 -0.23 5.09
N MET A 25 -2.11 -1.15 4.20
CA MET A 25 -2.90 -2.32 3.81
C MET A 25 -4.32 -1.98 3.33
N GLY A 26 -4.53 -0.78 2.80
CA GLY A 26 -5.84 -0.29 2.36
C GLY A 26 -6.79 0.09 3.50
N ARG A 27 -6.30 0.26 4.72
CA ARG A 27 -7.08 0.64 5.90
C ARG A 27 -6.50 1.87 6.58
N CYS A 28 -7.37 2.61 7.29
CA CYS A 28 -6.91 3.67 8.19
C CYS A 28 -5.89 3.11 9.19
N MET A 29 -4.80 3.86 9.41
CA MET A 29 -3.71 3.43 10.31
C MET A 29 -4.07 3.52 11.79
N ASN A 30 -5.16 4.22 12.15
CA ASN A 30 -5.67 4.20 13.51
C ASN A 30 -6.15 2.77 13.85
N PRO A 31 -5.56 2.08 14.84
CA PRO A 31 -5.91 0.71 15.19
C PRO A 31 -7.36 0.51 15.61
N HIS A 32 -8.00 1.58 16.09
CA HIS A 32 -9.40 1.56 16.53
C HIS A 32 -10.39 1.93 15.42
N CYS A 33 -9.90 2.27 14.23
CA CYS A 33 -10.71 2.60 13.08
C CYS A 33 -10.72 1.45 12.06
N PRO A 34 -11.87 0.78 11.83
CA PRO A 34 -11.97 -0.33 10.88
C PRO A 34 -12.13 0.11 9.43
N LYS A 35 -12.02 1.41 9.14
CA LYS A 35 -12.38 1.97 7.85
C LYS A 35 -11.42 1.56 6.74
N GLU A 36 -11.96 0.91 5.70
CA GLU A 36 -11.24 0.63 4.48
C GLU A 36 -11.23 1.84 3.55
N LEU A 37 -10.06 2.15 2.98
CA LEU A 37 -9.82 3.39 2.25
C LEU A 37 -10.03 3.25 0.73
N PHE A 38 -10.05 2.03 0.20
CA PHE A 38 -10.18 1.75 -1.24
C PHE A 38 -11.57 1.24 -1.60
N ARG A 39 -12.63 1.88 -1.09
CA ARG A 39 -14.01 1.52 -1.44
C ARG A 39 -14.45 2.15 -2.76
N ILE A 40 -15.37 1.47 -3.44
CA ILE A 40 -15.97 1.89 -4.70
C ILE A 40 -16.61 3.30 -4.62
N ASN A 41 -17.04 3.72 -3.44
CA ASN A 41 -17.74 4.99 -3.20
C ASN A 41 -16.83 6.18 -2.82
N GLY A 42 -15.53 6.05 -2.98
CA GLY A 42 -14.67 7.23 -3.00
C GLY A 42 -14.18 7.76 -1.68
N ASP A 43 -13.96 6.93 -0.69
CA ASP A 43 -13.21 7.36 0.49
C ASP A 43 -11.82 7.83 0.08
N ILE A 44 -11.52 9.08 0.37
CA ILE A 44 -10.27 9.72 0.00
C ILE A 44 -9.19 9.22 0.95
N ILE A 45 -8.13 8.67 0.37
CA ILE A 45 -6.91 8.36 1.13
C ILE A 45 -6.24 9.67 1.47
N GLU A 46 -6.16 9.97 2.75
CA GLU A 46 -5.49 11.16 3.23
C GLU A 46 -4.17 10.80 3.88
N LYS A 47 -3.16 11.62 3.60
CA LYS A 47 -1.83 11.51 4.19
C LYS A 47 -1.67 12.64 5.19
N ALA A 48 -1.60 12.28 6.47
CA ALA A 48 -1.39 13.24 7.54
C ALA A 48 0.10 13.33 7.88
N HIS A 49 0.56 14.54 8.19
CA HIS A 49 1.88 14.74 8.77
C HIS A 49 1.82 14.47 10.28
N ILE A 50 2.70 13.59 10.78
CA ILE A 50 2.78 13.26 12.19
C ILE A 50 3.26 14.50 12.95
N TYR A 51 4.37 15.09 12.53
CA TYR A 51 4.80 16.41 12.95
C TYR A 51 4.48 17.43 11.86
N PRO A 52 3.84 18.56 12.20
CA PRO A 52 3.32 19.50 11.21
C PRO A 52 4.36 19.95 10.19
N TYR A 53 4.00 19.92 8.92
CA TYR A 53 4.88 20.34 7.83
C TYR A 53 5.39 21.78 7.98
N CYS A 54 4.57 22.67 8.48
CA CYS A 54 4.95 24.08 8.72
C CYS A 54 6.11 24.23 9.72
N LYS A 55 6.34 23.22 10.57
CA LYS A 55 7.44 23.22 11.55
C LYS A 55 8.65 22.42 11.08
N THR A 56 8.47 21.39 10.29
CA THR A 56 9.51 20.41 9.96
C THR A 56 9.92 20.43 8.50
N ALA A 57 9.05 20.87 7.60
CA ALA A 57 9.17 20.70 6.14
C ALA A 57 9.45 19.25 5.72
N ASP A 58 9.00 18.27 6.52
CA ASP A 58 9.32 16.85 6.39
C ASP A 58 8.19 16.08 5.73
N ASN A 59 8.42 15.66 4.48
CA ASN A 59 7.56 14.78 3.68
C ASN A 59 8.10 13.35 3.60
N SER A 60 8.96 12.94 4.54
CA SER A 60 9.46 11.57 4.58
C SER A 60 8.37 10.57 4.95
N PHE A 61 8.60 9.31 4.58
CA PHE A 61 7.72 8.20 4.95
C PHE A 61 7.50 8.10 6.46
N GLU A 62 8.54 8.36 7.25
CA GLU A 62 8.53 8.28 8.71
C GLU A 62 7.63 9.34 9.34
N ASN A 63 7.47 10.51 8.69
CA ASN A 63 6.64 11.60 9.17
C ASN A 63 5.24 11.64 8.60
N LEU A 64 4.86 10.64 7.81
CA LEU A 64 3.56 10.56 7.16
C LEU A 64 2.81 9.30 7.61
N VAL A 65 1.49 9.40 7.67
CA VAL A 65 0.60 8.31 8.02
C VAL A 65 -0.66 8.39 7.15
N VAL A 66 -1.21 7.23 6.79
CA VAL A 66 -2.47 7.15 6.03
C VAL A 66 -3.63 7.06 7.00
N LEU A 67 -4.52 8.03 6.91
CA LEU A 67 -5.74 8.10 7.73
C LEU A 67 -6.97 8.26 6.83
N CYS A 68 -8.13 7.84 7.33
CA CYS A 68 -9.40 8.28 6.75
C CYS A 68 -9.63 9.76 7.06
N SER A 69 -10.57 10.38 6.34
CA SER A 69 -10.88 11.80 6.52
C SER A 69 -11.28 12.16 7.96
N ASP A 70 -12.04 11.30 8.61
CA ASP A 70 -12.48 11.54 9.99
C ASP A 70 -11.31 11.52 10.98
N CYS A 71 -10.47 10.48 10.92
CA CYS A 71 -9.28 10.39 11.78
C CYS A 71 -8.25 11.49 11.48
N HIS A 72 -8.13 11.91 10.22
CA HIS A 72 -7.26 13.02 9.83
C HIS A 72 -7.75 14.35 10.43
N THR A 73 -9.05 14.60 10.34
CA THR A 73 -9.67 15.78 10.97
C THR A 73 -9.51 15.76 12.49
N ASP A 74 -9.74 14.61 13.11
CA ASP A 74 -9.58 14.45 14.56
C ASP A 74 -8.14 14.72 14.99
N TYR A 75 -7.16 14.27 14.19
CA TYR A 75 -5.76 14.52 14.47
C TYR A 75 -5.35 15.98 14.27
N ASP A 76 -5.69 16.56 13.12
CA ASP A 76 -5.23 17.91 12.75
C ASP A 76 -5.98 19.04 13.47
N GLN A 77 -7.29 18.87 13.67
CA GLN A 77 -8.15 19.94 14.16
C GLN A 77 -8.59 19.76 15.60
N ASN A 78 -8.85 18.53 16.02
CA ASN A 78 -9.45 18.25 17.32
C ASN A 78 -8.43 17.81 18.37
N ALA A 79 -7.15 17.70 18.01
CA ALA A 79 -6.07 17.20 18.88
C ALA A 79 -6.43 15.91 19.65
N ALA A 80 -7.21 15.03 19.00
CA ALA A 80 -7.70 13.80 19.60
C ALA A 80 -6.58 12.78 19.85
N PHE A 81 -5.46 12.91 19.14
CA PHE A 81 -4.30 12.01 19.21
C PHE A 81 -3.01 12.82 19.30
N THR A 82 -2.02 12.30 20.01
CA THR A 82 -0.68 12.90 20.06
C THR A 82 0.21 12.33 18.94
N PRO A 83 1.27 13.05 18.52
CA PRO A 83 2.25 12.51 17.56
C PRO A 83 2.85 11.19 18.00
N GLU A 84 3.09 11.01 19.28
CA GLU A 84 3.63 9.78 19.87
C GLU A 84 2.65 8.61 19.73
N GLU A 85 1.36 8.84 19.89
CA GLU A 85 0.32 7.83 19.66
C GLU A 85 0.28 7.41 18.18
N VAL A 86 0.36 8.37 17.27
CA VAL A 86 0.36 8.09 15.83
C VAL A 86 1.62 7.34 15.39
N LEU A 87 2.77 7.64 15.96
CA LEU A 87 4.00 6.86 15.75
C LEU A 87 3.83 5.41 16.21
N LYS A 88 3.17 5.19 17.36
CA LYS A 88 2.84 3.83 17.82
C LYS A 88 1.92 3.09 16.85
N TRP A 89 1.01 3.78 16.17
CA TRP A 89 0.16 3.16 15.15
C TRP A 89 0.99 2.60 13.99
N LYS A 90 2.04 3.30 13.58
CA LYS A 90 2.98 2.78 12.57
C LYS A 90 3.71 1.53 13.05
N GLU A 91 4.13 1.49 14.31
CA GLU A 91 4.76 0.32 14.91
C GLU A 91 3.79 -0.87 15.00
N ILE A 92 2.56 -0.64 15.45
CA ILE A 92 1.49 -1.66 15.50
C ILE A 92 1.24 -2.23 14.10
N ARG A 93 1.12 -1.38 13.09
CA ARG A 93 0.90 -1.83 11.72
C ARG A 93 2.08 -2.63 11.18
N LYS A 94 3.30 -2.21 11.49
CA LYS A 94 4.51 -2.97 11.14
C LYS A 94 4.49 -4.36 11.76
N GLN A 95 4.10 -4.45 13.03
CA GLN A 95 3.97 -5.74 13.72
C GLN A 95 2.84 -6.60 13.13
N GLU A 96 1.69 -6.01 12.81
CA GLU A 96 0.60 -6.71 12.11
C GLU A 96 1.06 -7.27 10.75
N LEU A 97 1.82 -6.48 10.00
CA LEU A 97 2.40 -6.90 8.72
C LEU A 97 3.37 -8.07 8.91
N ASP A 98 4.28 -7.97 9.87
CA ASP A 98 5.24 -9.03 10.17
C ASP A 98 4.53 -10.32 10.59
N ASP A 99 3.54 -10.23 11.47
CA ASP A 99 2.77 -11.38 11.95
C ASP A 99 1.95 -12.03 10.82
N PHE A 100 1.32 -11.23 9.99
CA PHE A 100 0.53 -11.73 8.84
C PHE A 100 1.43 -12.39 7.79
N PHE A 101 2.57 -11.79 7.49
CA PHE A 101 3.47 -12.22 6.42
C PHE A 101 4.50 -13.27 6.84
N CYS A 102 4.74 -13.44 8.12
CA CYS A 102 5.48 -14.59 8.64
C CYS A 102 4.63 -15.86 8.70
N LYS A 103 3.35 -15.78 8.35
CA LYS A 103 2.43 -16.91 8.36
C LYS A 103 2.84 -17.93 7.30
N LYS A 104 3.19 -19.13 7.79
CA LYS A 104 3.46 -20.29 6.94
C LYS A 104 2.23 -21.18 6.86
N PHE A 105 1.89 -21.57 5.65
CA PHE A 105 0.81 -22.51 5.39
C PHE A 105 1.34 -23.95 5.33
N ASN A 106 0.48 -24.90 5.69
CA ASN A 106 0.84 -26.32 5.68
C ASN A 106 0.71 -26.97 4.30
N SER A 107 -0.09 -26.37 3.42
CA SER A 107 -0.34 -26.91 2.08
C SER A 107 -0.47 -25.79 1.04
N PHE A 108 -0.23 -26.18 -0.21
CA PHE A 108 -0.46 -25.29 -1.35
C PHE A 108 -1.93 -24.83 -1.44
N ASP A 109 -2.88 -25.71 -1.12
CA ASP A 109 -4.31 -25.36 -1.15
C ASP A 109 -4.68 -24.29 -0.12
N GLU A 110 -4.09 -24.34 1.07
CA GLU A 110 -4.28 -23.30 2.08
C GLU A 110 -3.71 -21.95 1.62
N LEU A 111 -2.49 -21.94 1.07
CA LEU A 111 -1.88 -20.75 0.50
C LEU A 111 -2.73 -20.17 -0.64
N LYS A 112 -3.24 -21.03 -1.53
CA LYS A 112 -4.09 -20.65 -2.65
C LYS A 112 -5.35 -19.92 -2.21
N LYS A 113 -5.97 -20.31 -1.10
CA LYS A 113 -7.14 -19.63 -0.54
C LYS A 113 -6.85 -18.20 -0.12
N GLU A 114 -5.64 -17.92 0.36
CA GLU A 114 -5.22 -16.55 0.74
C GLU A 114 -4.80 -15.71 -0.49
N VAL A 115 -4.18 -16.33 -1.47
CA VAL A 115 -3.66 -15.66 -2.68
C VAL A 115 -4.77 -15.34 -3.68
N PHE A 116 -5.72 -16.24 -3.88
CA PHE A 116 -6.75 -16.12 -4.92
C PHE A 116 -7.60 -14.84 -4.83
N PRO A 117 -8.08 -14.39 -3.65
CA PRO A 117 -8.84 -13.15 -3.55
C PRO A 117 -8.05 -11.91 -4.00
N LEU A 118 -6.76 -11.87 -3.69
CA LEU A 118 -5.88 -10.76 -4.07
C LEU A 118 -5.67 -10.70 -5.59
N LEU A 119 -5.44 -11.85 -6.22
CA LEU A 119 -5.30 -11.95 -7.68
C LEU A 119 -6.62 -11.60 -8.38
N SER A 120 -7.75 -12.06 -7.85
CA SER A 120 -9.07 -11.78 -8.41
C SER A 120 -9.41 -10.31 -8.37
N GLU A 121 -9.08 -9.63 -7.29
CA GLU A 121 -9.29 -8.19 -7.16
C GLU A 121 -8.38 -7.41 -8.12
N ASN A 122 -7.10 -7.74 -8.22
CA ASN A 122 -6.20 -7.13 -9.19
C ASN A 122 -6.72 -7.28 -10.62
N ASN A 123 -7.18 -8.47 -10.98
CA ASN A 123 -7.71 -8.75 -12.31
C ASN A 123 -9.01 -7.95 -12.59
N ARG A 124 -9.89 -7.85 -11.61
CA ARG A 124 -11.11 -7.06 -11.70
C ARG A 124 -10.81 -5.57 -11.94
N ILE A 125 -9.89 -5.00 -11.18
CA ILE A 125 -9.47 -3.59 -11.32
C ILE A 125 -8.85 -3.36 -12.70
N PHE A 126 -7.94 -4.23 -13.13
CA PHE A 126 -7.27 -4.12 -14.41
C PHE A 126 -8.24 -4.22 -15.58
N LYS A 127 -9.09 -5.25 -15.61
CA LYS A 127 -10.07 -5.45 -16.68
C LYS A 127 -11.11 -4.34 -16.77
N ASN A 128 -11.66 -3.93 -15.64
CA ASN A 128 -12.77 -2.97 -15.62
C ASN A 128 -12.30 -1.53 -15.87
N TYR A 129 -11.11 -1.16 -15.44
CA TYR A 129 -10.68 0.24 -15.43
C TYR A 129 -9.53 0.51 -16.42
N TYR A 130 -8.52 -0.34 -16.50
CA TYR A 130 -7.43 -0.16 -17.46
C TYR A 130 -7.85 -0.58 -18.87
N LEU A 131 -8.26 -1.83 -19.07
CA LEU A 131 -8.74 -2.33 -20.37
C LEU A 131 -10.08 -1.72 -20.77
N GLY A 132 -10.92 -1.35 -19.81
CA GLY A 132 -12.18 -0.64 -20.05
C GLY A 132 -12.02 0.84 -20.34
N ASP A 133 -10.79 1.34 -20.45
CA ASP A 133 -10.43 2.75 -20.78
C ASP A 133 -11.08 3.79 -19.86
N ASN A 134 -11.22 3.46 -18.57
CA ASN A 134 -11.71 4.38 -17.56
C ASN A 134 -10.54 4.94 -16.74
N LYS A 135 -9.85 5.91 -17.30
CA LYS A 135 -8.66 6.52 -16.70
C LYS A 135 -8.87 7.01 -15.28
N LYS A 136 -10.00 7.67 -15.02
CA LYS A 136 -10.33 8.25 -13.71
C LYS A 136 -10.49 7.16 -12.62
N LEU A 137 -11.18 6.07 -12.95
CA LEU A 137 -11.33 4.95 -12.02
C LEU A 137 -10.04 4.12 -11.91
N TRP A 138 -9.30 4.00 -12.98
CA TRP A 138 -7.98 3.38 -12.94
C TRP A 138 -7.03 4.09 -11.97
N GLU A 139 -6.89 5.40 -12.09
CA GLU A 139 -6.06 6.22 -11.19
C GLU A 139 -6.50 6.08 -9.72
N LYS A 140 -7.81 5.95 -9.50
CA LYS A 140 -8.38 5.78 -8.15
C LYS A 140 -8.09 4.41 -7.53
N PHE A 141 -8.17 3.33 -8.31
CA PHE A 141 -8.07 1.96 -7.81
C PHE A 141 -6.69 1.30 -8.02
N GLU A 142 -5.82 1.88 -8.83
CA GLU A 142 -4.44 1.40 -9.00
C GLU A 142 -3.69 1.21 -7.66
N PRO A 143 -3.80 2.09 -6.66
CA PRO A 143 -3.17 1.89 -5.35
C PRO A 143 -3.55 0.58 -4.66
N GLN A 144 -4.75 0.06 -4.89
CA GLN A 144 -5.17 -1.23 -4.36
C GLN A 144 -4.35 -2.39 -4.96
N ILE A 145 -4.00 -2.29 -6.24
CA ILE A 145 -3.11 -3.29 -6.89
C ILE A 145 -1.74 -3.28 -6.22
N ILE A 146 -1.20 -2.12 -5.89
CA ILE A 146 0.09 -1.99 -5.19
C ILE A 146 0.04 -2.68 -3.83
N VAL A 147 -1.02 -2.45 -3.06
CA VAL A 147 -1.22 -3.09 -1.75
C VAL A 147 -1.33 -4.61 -1.90
N ASN A 148 -2.17 -5.08 -2.83
CA ASN A 148 -2.36 -6.50 -3.09
C ASN A 148 -1.07 -7.19 -3.55
N ASN A 149 -0.31 -6.54 -4.42
CA ASN A 149 0.98 -7.04 -4.90
C ASN A 149 2.01 -7.18 -3.78
N ARG A 150 2.05 -6.24 -2.85
CA ARG A 150 2.93 -6.34 -1.67
C ARG A 150 2.56 -7.54 -0.81
N LYS A 151 1.27 -7.74 -0.55
CA LYS A 151 0.76 -8.91 0.19
C LYS A 151 1.12 -10.22 -0.53
N LEU A 152 0.87 -10.28 -1.84
CA LEU A 152 1.19 -11.45 -2.67
C LEU A 152 2.67 -11.80 -2.63
N LYS A 153 3.54 -10.82 -2.82
CA LYS A 153 4.99 -11.02 -2.79
C LYS A 153 5.43 -11.66 -1.48
N LEU A 154 4.99 -11.13 -0.35
CA LEU A 154 5.36 -11.61 0.97
C LEU A 154 4.81 -13.02 1.27
N LEU A 155 3.54 -13.28 0.92
CA LEU A 155 2.93 -14.61 1.05
C LEU A 155 3.68 -15.66 0.22
N LEU A 156 4.02 -15.34 -1.01
CA LEU A 156 4.72 -16.24 -1.91
C LEU A 156 6.18 -16.49 -1.46
N GLU A 157 6.90 -15.45 -1.08
CA GLU A 157 8.29 -15.57 -0.59
C GLU A 157 8.37 -16.40 0.68
N ASN A 158 7.46 -16.19 1.64
CA ASN A 158 7.46 -16.93 2.90
C ASN A 158 7.02 -18.39 2.76
N ASN A 159 6.34 -18.74 1.67
CA ASN A 159 5.80 -20.07 1.41
C ASN A 159 6.42 -20.74 0.17
N ARG A 160 7.63 -20.33 -0.21
CA ARG A 160 8.34 -20.91 -1.38
C ARG A 160 8.48 -22.44 -1.30
N ASN A 161 8.60 -22.99 -0.10
CA ASN A 161 8.71 -24.42 0.14
C ASN A 161 7.49 -25.25 -0.29
N LEU A 162 6.33 -24.61 -0.49
CA LEU A 162 5.11 -25.29 -0.96
C LEU A 162 5.08 -25.47 -2.49
N PHE A 163 6.01 -24.85 -3.20
CA PHE A 163 6.08 -24.92 -4.65
C PHE A 163 7.08 -26.00 -5.07
N GLN A 164 6.57 -27.00 -5.79
CA GLN A 164 7.38 -28.12 -6.22
C GLN A 164 8.19 -27.80 -7.47
N TYR A 165 9.43 -28.27 -7.50
CA TYR A 165 10.25 -28.30 -8.69
C TYR A 165 9.93 -29.57 -9.48
N HIS A 166 9.50 -29.44 -10.74
CA HIS A 166 9.32 -30.54 -11.65
C HIS A 166 10.47 -30.56 -12.67
N GLU A 167 11.34 -31.54 -12.57
CA GLU A 167 12.54 -31.67 -13.43
C GLU A 167 12.22 -31.72 -14.93
N ASN A 168 11.04 -32.17 -15.31
CA ASN A 168 10.63 -32.41 -16.71
C ASN A 168 9.82 -31.25 -17.32
N ASN A 169 9.57 -30.16 -16.60
CA ASN A 169 8.86 -29.00 -17.13
C ASN A 169 9.79 -27.82 -17.29
N ALA A 170 9.80 -27.22 -18.49
CA ALA A 170 10.51 -25.96 -18.77
C ALA A 170 10.07 -24.79 -17.84
N TYR A 171 8.96 -24.98 -17.14
CA TYR A 171 8.41 -24.03 -16.16
C TYR A 171 8.19 -24.74 -14.83
N SER A 172 9.17 -24.63 -13.92
CA SER A 172 8.93 -25.01 -12.53
C SER A 172 7.98 -23.99 -11.88
N ASN A 173 7.18 -24.44 -10.92
CA ASN A 173 6.33 -23.53 -10.14
C ASN A 173 7.16 -22.44 -9.43
N LEU A 174 8.39 -22.74 -9.03
CA LEU A 174 9.33 -21.76 -8.47
C LEU A 174 9.72 -20.69 -9.50
N ALA A 175 10.01 -21.06 -10.76
CA ALA A 175 10.30 -20.10 -11.81
C ALA A 175 9.10 -19.20 -12.11
N CYS A 176 7.88 -19.72 -12.07
CA CYS A 176 6.66 -18.93 -12.20
C CYS A 176 6.52 -17.89 -11.08
N ILE A 177 6.85 -18.27 -9.85
CA ILE A 177 6.82 -17.34 -8.71
C ILE A 177 7.87 -16.24 -8.86
N ASP A 178 9.11 -16.59 -9.21
CA ASP A 178 10.18 -15.62 -9.42
C ASP A 178 9.82 -14.64 -10.54
N THR A 179 9.24 -15.11 -11.61
CA THR A 179 8.71 -14.28 -12.69
C THR A 179 7.58 -13.38 -12.23
N PHE A 180 6.65 -13.90 -11.44
CA PHE A 180 5.54 -13.11 -10.90
C PHE A 180 6.02 -12.01 -9.94
N ILE A 181 6.96 -12.31 -9.06
CA ILE A 181 7.59 -11.34 -8.16
C ILE A 181 8.32 -10.25 -8.96
N LEU A 182 9.04 -10.64 -10.02
CA LEU A 182 9.68 -9.70 -10.93
C LEU A 182 8.66 -8.75 -11.58
N HIS A 183 7.53 -9.25 -12.03
CA HIS A 183 6.46 -8.43 -12.59
C HIS A 183 5.85 -7.47 -11.56
N ILE A 184 5.72 -7.88 -10.31
CA ILE A 184 5.30 -6.99 -9.21
C ILE A 184 6.27 -5.82 -9.08
N ASP A 185 7.57 -6.11 -9.03
CA ASP A 185 8.61 -5.09 -8.87
C ASP A 185 8.69 -4.15 -10.10
N GLU A 186 8.54 -4.70 -11.31
CA GLU A 186 8.49 -3.93 -12.55
C GLU A 186 7.24 -3.05 -12.63
N PHE A 187 6.09 -3.53 -12.20
CA PHE A 187 4.85 -2.75 -12.16
C PHE A 187 5.01 -1.51 -11.27
N GLU A 188 5.54 -1.66 -10.07
CA GLU A 188 5.81 -0.54 -9.17
C GLU A 188 6.80 0.47 -9.81
N LYS A 189 7.84 -0.04 -10.47
CA LYS A 189 8.88 0.78 -11.10
C LYS A 189 8.36 1.56 -12.31
N THR A 190 7.58 0.92 -13.20
CA THR A 190 7.02 1.58 -14.38
C THR A 190 6.03 2.68 -14.01
N ARG A 191 5.29 2.54 -12.92
CA ARG A 191 4.43 3.61 -12.40
C ARG A 191 5.23 4.84 -11.98
N LEU A 192 6.41 4.64 -11.40
CA LEU A 192 7.34 5.72 -11.07
C LEU A 192 7.82 6.49 -12.31
N ASP A 193 8.13 5.77 -13.37
CA ASP A 193 8.66 6.36 -14.59
C ASP A 193 7.57 7.13 -15.37
N GLU A 194 6.35 6.61 -15.44
CA GLU A 194 5.21 7.32 -16.07
C GLU A 194 4.88 8.63 -15.38
N GLU A 195 5.04 8.71 -14.06
CA GLU A 195 4.79 9.93 -13.29
C GLU A 195 5.90 10.97 -13.40
N LYS A 196 7.14 10.55 -13.61
CA LYS A 196 8.26 11.46 -13.87
C LYS A 196 8.16 12.15 -15.23
N ASN A 197 7.45 11.54 -16.19
CA ASN A 197 7.27 12.03 -17.54
C ASN A 197 5.96 12.84 -17.72
N ARG A 198 5.19 13.07 -16.69
CA ARG A 198 4.01 13.94 -16.61
C ARG A 198 4.31 15.23 -15.87
#